data_21601d096e94d26006093eaa1b0e54d0
#
_entry.id   21601d096e94d26006093eaa1b0e54d0
#
_cell.length_a   1.000
_cell.length_b   1.000
_cell.length_c   1.000
_cell.angle_alpha   90.00
_cell.angle_beta   90.00
_cell.angle_gamma   90.00
#
_symmetry.space_group_name_H-M   'P 1'
#
loop_
_entity.id
_entity.type
_entity.pdbx_description
1 polymer ?
#
loop_
_entity_poly.entity_id
_entity_poly.type
_entity_poly.pdbx_seq_one_letter_code
_entity_poly.pdbx_strand_id
1 'polypeptide(L)'
;FIDGGPIEIEGKEYTLRYGNVELYSNDETPFEVQAVIYNLNRGRVTNRFSFTLPEETKGTAQYWCSEAYQQTDNDIVDKSFSQNFEGYIGIGWAVDPYSGRAYAAIDVCTLDSLNRDPSKNYAIGFIVKGREGQRIDAFAMGDSLSLDSYGREGWTDGSCNGSVSDMCTGKQTLCVGAYTSTDSWAQLDGFAYSLPEAGLTTGHVAPISSYGTLIDGRNLPHVL
;
A
#
# COMPACT_ATOMS: atom_id res chain seq x y z
N PHE A 1 -7.65 -0.96 -3.02
CA PHE A 1 -7.67 -1.48 -1.63
C PHE A 1 -6.26 -1.78 -1.18
N ILE A 2 -6.07 -1.82 0.13
CA ILE A 2 -4.86 -2.38 0.72
C ILE A 2 -5.09 -3.85 1.03
N ASP A 3 -4.17 -4.68 0.60
CA ASP A 3 -4.10 -6.08 0.97
C ASP A 3 -2.92 -6.32 1.91
N GLY A 4 -2.92 -7.47 2.58
CA GLY A 4 -1.94 -7.82 3.61
C GLY A 4 -1.46 -9.26 3.49
N GLY A 5 -0.52 -9.61 4.36
CA GLY A 5 -0.03 -10.98 4.49
C GLY A 5 -0.83 -11.81 5.48
N PRO A 6 -0.86 -13.14 5.32
CA PRO A 6 -1.45 -14.03 6.29
C PRO A 6 -0.60 -14.08 7.57
N ILE A 7 -1.28 -14.14 8.71
CA ILE A 7 -0.67 -14.39 10.02
C ILE A 7 -1.49 -15.44 10.76
N GLU A 8 -0.82 -16.36 11.42
CA GLU A 8 -1.48 -17.38 12.24
C GLU A 8 -1.49 -16.97 13.72
N ILE A 9 -2.69 -16.97 14.32
CA ILE A 9 -2.89 -16.72 15.76
C ILE A 9 -3.75 -17.85 16.30
N GLU A 10 -3.26 -18.59 17.29
CA GLU A 10 -3.96 -19.71 17.93
C GLU A 10 -4.52 -20.74 16.93
N GLY A 11 -3.75 -21.06 15.89
CA GLY A 11 -4.13 -22.03 14.85
C GLY A 11 -5.18 -21.54 13.85
N LYS A 12 -5.45 -20.23 13.80
CA LYS A 12 -6.34 -19.59 12.83
C LYS A 12 -5.56 -18.56 12.00
N GLU A 13 -5.85 -18.50 10.73
CA GLU A 13 -5.27 -17.53 9.81
C GLU A 13 -6.07 -16.22 9.80
N TYR A 14 -5.34 -15.11 9.85
CA TYR A 14 -5.85 -13.74 9.77
C TYR A 14 -5.03 -12.96 8.74
N THR A 15 -5.58 -11.85 8.28
CA THR A 15 -4.83 -10.93 7.41
C THR A 15 -4.27 -9.77 8.24
N LEU A 16 -2.94 -9.65 8.26
CA LEU A 16 -2.23 -8.51 8.82
C LEU A 16 -1.88 -7.54 7.69
N ARG A 17 -2.22 -6.25 7.88
CA ARG A 17 -1.82 -5.15 7.01
C ARG A 17 -0.93 -4.23 7.82
N TYR A 18 0.34 -4.18 7.46
CA TYR A 18 1.33 -3.39 8.18
C TYR A 18 2.26 -2.70 7.19
N GLY A 19 2.27 -1.39 7.20
CA GLY A 19 3.10 -0.56 6.33
C GLY A 19 2.53 0.83 6.11
N ASN A 20 3.08 1.52 5.13
CA ASN A 20 2.70 2.89 4.77
C ASN A 20 2.21 2.94 3.32
N VAL A 21 1.29 3.86 3.07
CA VAL A 21 0.99 4.34 1.71
C VAL A 21 1.32 5.82 1.66
N GLU A 22 2.25 6.19 0.81
CA GLU A 22 2.62 7.59 0.58
C GLU A 22 1.98 8.10 -0.70
N LEU A 23 1.34 9.25 -0.60
CA LEU A 23 0.64 9.93 -1.69
C LEU A 23 1.33 11.26 -1.99
N TYR A 24 1.80 11.44 -3.21
CA TYR A 24 2.46 12.67 -3.65
C TYR A 24 1.66 13.34 -4.77
N SER A 25 1.28 14.60 -4.55
CA SER A 25 0.75 15.44 -5.62
C SER A 25 1.84 15.88 -6.58
N ASN A 26 1.48 16.28 -7.78
CA ASN A 26 2.41 16.91 -8.72
C ASN A 26 2.71 18.39 -8.37
N ASP A 27 1.99 18.97 -7.42
CA ASP A 27 2.13 20.35 -6.95
C ASP A 27 1.81 20.50 -5.45
N GLU A 28 1.81 21.72 -4.94
CA GLU A 28 1.51 22.05 -3.54
C GLU A 28 0.01 22.01 -3.20
N THR A 29 -0.86 21.79 -4.18
CA THR A 29 -2.31 21.82 -3.97
C THR A 29 -2.77 20.65 -3.11
N PRO A 30 -3.51 20.92 -2.02
CA PRO A 30 -4.12 19.89 -1.20
C PRO A 30 -5.05 18.97 -1.98
N PHE A 31 -5.21 17.75 -1.47
CA PHE A 31 -6.16 16.76 -1.96
C PHE A 31 -6.86 16.06 -0.79
N GLU A 32 -8.01 15.49 -1.01
CA GLU A 32 -8.76 14.76 0.02
C GLU A 32 -8.40 13.27 -0.03
N VAL A 33 -8.24 12.66 1.14
CA VAL A 33 -8.10 11.21 1.30
C VAL A 33 -9.27 10.70 2.13
N GLN A 34 -9.93 9.67 1.66
CA GLN A 34 -10.94 8.94 2.40
C GLN A 34 -10.48 7.51 2.62
N ALA A 35 -10.34 7.09 3.88
CA ALA A 35 -10.27 5.68 4.22
C ALA A 35 -11.68 5.08 4.24
N VAL A 36 -11.86 3.91 3.68
CA VAL A 36 -13.16 3.27 3.55
C VAL A 36 -13.11 1.80 3.94
N ILE A 37 -14.19 1.31 4.54
CA ILE A 37 -14.47 -0.11 4.64
C ILE A 37 -15.40 -0.49 3.49
N TYR A 38 -14.97 -1.45 2.70
CA TYR A 38 -15.69 -1.93 1.53
C TYR A 38 -16.15 -3.37 1.75
N ASN A 39 -17.43 -3.63 1.53
CA ASN A 39 -17.96 -4.98 1.59
C ASN A 39 -17.80 -5.64 0.22
N LEU A 40 -16.86 -6.56 0.10
CA LEU A 40 -16.54 -7.26 -1.15
C LEU A 40 -17.71 -8.12 -1.65
N ASN A 41 -18.51 -8.70 -0.74
CA ASN A 41 -19.68 -9.51 -1.11
C ASN A 41 -20.81 -8.67 -1.70
N ARG A 42 -20.98 -7.44 -1.20
CA ARG A 42 -22.05 -6.53 -1.63
C ARG A 42 -21.61 -5.50 -2.67
N GLY A 43 -20.33 -5.43 -2.97
CA GLY A 43 -19.78 -4.50 -3.93
C GLY A 43 -19.98 -3.02 -3.57
N ARG A 44 -19.90 -2.65 -2.28
CA ARG A 44 -20.13 -1.26 -1.84
C ARG A 44 -19.35 -0.86 -0.61
N VAL A 45 -19.09 0.44 -0.51
CA VAL A 45 -18.58 1.08 0.70
C VAL A 45 -19.65 1.01 1.80
N THR A 46 -19.26 0.55 2.97
CA THR A 46 -20.13 0.44 4.16
C THR A 46 -19.82 1.51 5.20
N ASN A 47 -18.57 1.96 5.27
CA ASN A 47 -18.15 3.01 6.17
C ASN A 47 -17.07 3.88 5.53
N ARG A 48 -16.97 5.14 5.95
CA ARG A 48 -16.01 6.13 5.47
C ARG A 48 -15.47 6.95 6.60
N PHE A 49 -14.20 7.21 6.53
CA PHE A 49 -13.53 8.25 7.30
C PHE A 49 -12.89 9.23 6.31
N SER A 50 -13.41 10.44 6.26
CA SER A 50 -12.89 11.49 5.38
C SER A 50 -11.85 12.32 6.12
N PHE A 51 -10.71 12.46 5.50
CA PHE A 51 -9.61 13.25 5.99
C PHE A 51 -9.44 14.48 5.09
N THR A 52 -9.83 15.65 5.62
CA THR A 52 -9.62 16.90 4.93
C THR A 52 -8.29 17.48 5.40
N LEU A 53 -7.36 17.57 4.47
CA LEU A 53 -6.03 18.07 4.76
C LEU A 53 -6.12 19.59 5.00
N PRO A 54 -5.65 20.08 6.16
CA PRO A 54 -5.69 21.52 6.44
C PRO A 54 -4.78 22.26 5.47
N GLU A 55 -5.15 23.51 5.12
CA GLU A 55 -4.31 24.38 4.28
C GLU A 55 -2.98 24.76 4.98
N GLU A 56 -2.89 24.57 6.29
CA GLU A 56 -1.68 24.84 7.05
C GLU A 56 -0.68 23.69 6.96
N THR A 57 0.55 24.03 6.62
CA THR A 57 1.65 23.17 6.20
C THR A 57 2.31 22.32 7.30
N LYS A 58 1.73 22.22 8.50
CA LYS A 58 2.30 21.38 9.57
C LYS A 58 1.42 20.19 9.84
N GLY A 59 2.03 19.03 9.58
CA GLY A 59 1.41 17.74 9.70
C GLY A 59 0.75 17.51 11.06
N THR A 60 -0.56 17.41 11.05
CA THR A 60 -1.31 16.76 12.11
C THR A 60 -1.63 15.37 11.65
N ALA A 61 -1.20 14.37 12.40
CA ALA A 61 -1.67 13.01 12.18
C ALA A 61 -3.04 12.85 12.86
N GLN A 62 -3.97 12.25 12.16
CA GLN A 62 -5.25 11.83 12.70
C GLN A 62 -5.38 10.31 12.55
N TYR A 63 -5.92 9.65 13.58
CA TYR A 63 -6.05 8.20 13.60
C TYR A 63 -7.51 7.79 13.60
N TRP A 64 -7.83 6.79 12.79
CA TRP A 64 -9.07 6.04 12.79
C TRP A 64 -8.77 4.64 13.30
N CYS A 65 -9.31 4.28 14.46
CA CYS A 65 -8.84 3.11 15.18
C CYS A 65 -9.98 2.28 15.81
N SER A 66 -9.64 1.06 16.21
CA SER A 66 -10.46 0.25 17.08
C SER A 66 -10.33 0.71 18.55
N GLU A 67 -11.32 0.36 19.39
CA GLU A 67 -11.36 0.77 20.79
C GLU A 67 -10.09 0.40 21.57
N ALA A 68 -9.48 -0.76 21.26
CA ALA A 68 -8.27 -1.21 21.94
C ALA A 68 -7.00 -0.41 21.58
N TYR A 69 -7.04 0.36 20.50
CA TYR A 69 -5.89 1.08 19.96
C TYR A 69 -6.00 2.60 20.10
N GLN A 70 -7.01 3.10 20.78
CA GLN A 70 -7.10 4.52 21.10
C GLN A 70 -5.94 4.95 21.99
N GLN A 71 -5.17 5.94 21.55
CA GLN A 71 -4.02 6.49 22.28
C GLN A 71 -4.33 7.88 22.85
N THR A 72 -5.14 8.66 22.15
CA THR A 72 -5.50 10.02 22.53
C THR A 72 -6.99 10.28 22.36
N ASP A 73 -7.50 11.35 22.99
CA ASP A 73 -8.89 11.78 22.85
C ASP A 73 -9.21 12.35 21.44
N ASN A 74 -8.18 12.65 20.65
CA ASN A 74 -8.33 13.11 19.27
C ASN A 74 -8.48 11.97 18.28
N ASP A 75 -8.22 10.72 18.70
CA ASP A 75 -8.36 9.55 17.85
C ASP A 75 -9.85 9.25 17.64
N ILE A 76 -10.19 8.91 16.42
CA ILE A 76 -11.55 8.56 16.08
C ILE A 76 -11.77 7.06 16.25
N VAL A 77 -12.45 6.72 17.33
CA VAL A 77 -12.87 5.34 17.59
C VAL A 77 -14.19 5.07 16.87
N ASP A 78 -14.18 4.08 15.98
CA ASP A 78 -15.34 3.72 15.17
C ASP A 78 -15.78 2.28 15.42
N LYS A 79 -17.05 2.09 15.82
CA LYS A 79 -17.60 0.77 16.12
C LYS A 79 -17.64 -0.16 14.91
N SER A 80 -17.90 0.40 13.74
CA SER A 80 -17.95 -0.40 12.50
C SER A 80 -16.53 -0.84 12.09
N PHE A 81 -15.52 0.00 12.32
CA PHE A 81 -14.12 -0.40 12.17
C PHE A 81 -13.77 -1.52 13.14
N SER A 82 -14.03 -1.32 14.45
CA SER A 82 -13.73 -2.29 15.52
C SER A 82 -14.43 -3.65 15.36
N GLN A 83 -15.58 -3.68 14.69
CA GLN A 83 -16.28 -4.95 14.42
C GLN A 83 -15.58 -5.82 13.35
N ASN A 84 -14.77 -5.22 12.50
CA ASN A 84 -14.16 -5.90 11.37
C ASN A 84 -12.64 -5.96 11.45
N PHE A 85 -12.02 -4.99 12.11
CA PHE A 85 -10.58 -4.82 12.20
C PHE A 85 -10.16 -4.43 13.61
N GLU A 86 -8.98 -4.87 14.00
CA GLU A 86 -8.24 -4.37 15.15
C GLU A 86 -7.06 -3.57 14.66
N GLY A 87 -6.72 -2.48 15.37
CA GLY A 87 -5.61 -1.62 15.00
C GLY A 87 -6.03 -0.22 14.59
N TYR A 88 -5.29 0.39 13.66
CA TYR A 88 -5.51 1.76 13.26
C TYR A 88 -5.11 2.04 11.81
N ILE A 89 -5.64 3.14 11.30
CA ILE A 89 -5.18 3.85 10.11
C ILE A 89 -4.87 5.27 10.54
N GLY A 90 -3.60 5.67 10.44
CA GLY A 90 -3.14 7.03 10.70
C GLY A 90 -2.91 7.77 9.39
N ILE A 91 -3.33 9.04 9.30
CA ILE A 91 -3.06 9.86 8.13
C ILE A 91 -2.37 11.15 8.60
N GLY A 92 -1.16 11.36 8.10
CA GLY A 92 -0.39 12.59 8.25
C GLY A 92 -0.33 13.36 6.95
N TRP A 93 -0.17 14.68 7.07
CA TRP A 93 -0.13 15.59 5.92
C TRP A 93 1.00 16.59 6.05
N ALA A 94 1.66 16.89 4.94
CA ALA A 94 2.62 17.98 4.86
C ALA A 94 2.77 18.48 3.41
N VAL A 95 3.47 19.63 3.26
CA VAL A 95 4.11 20.01 2.01
C VAL A 95 5.58 19.63 2.15
N ASP A 96 6.08 18.82 1.23
CA ASP A 96 7.49 18.43 1.22
C ASP A 96 8.38 19.67 1.03
N PRO A 97 9.26 19.99 1.98
CA PRO A 97 10.05 21.21 1.94
C PRO A 97 11.09 21.25 0.80
N TYR A 98 11.42 20.11 0.21
CA TYR A 98 12.41 20.01 -0.86
C TYR A 98 11.78 20.13 -2.25
N SER A 99 10.66 19.48 -2.47
CA SER A 99 9.96 19.47 -3.76
C SER A 99 8.82 20.48 -3.86
N GLY A 100 8.35 21.02 -2.73
CA GLY A 100 7.15 21.87 -2.66
C GLY A 100 5.85 21.13 -2.98
N ARG A 101 5.86 19.80 -3.00
CA ARG A 101 4.68 19.01 -3.31
C ARG A 101 3.86 18.72 -2.08
N ALA A 102 2.55 18.77 -2.24
CA ALA A 102 1.65 18.24 -1.22
C ALA A 102 1.78 16.73 -1.15
N TYR A 103 1.95 16.18 0.06
CA TYR A 103 1.97 14.75 0.26
C TYR A 103 1.18 14.34 1.51
N ALA A 104 0.68 13.10 1.51
CA ALA A 104 0.07 12.47 2.66
C ALA A 104 0.73 11.12 2.91
N ALA A 105 1.04 10.83 4.17
CA ALA A 105 1.50 9.53 4.61
C ALA A 105 0.35 8.83 5.35
N ILE A 106 0.03 7.62 4.94
CA ILE A 106 -1.01 6.79 5.53
C ILE A 106 -0.32 5.62 6.21
N ASP A 107 -0.32 5.60 7.54
CA ASP A 107 0.15 4.48 8.33
C ASP A 107 -0.97 3.47 8.51
N VAL A 108 -0.69 2.21 8.21
CA VAL A 108 -1.65 1.13 8.37
C VAL A 108 -1.07 0.07 9.30
N CYS A 109 -1.80 -0.22 10.36
CA CYS A 109 -1.53 -1.35 11.24
C CYS A 109 -2.87 -1.96 11.61
N THR A 110 -3.34 -2.92 10.82
CA THR A 110 -4.65 -3.54 11.02
C THR A 110 -4.57 -5.05 10.91
N LEU A 111 -5.30 -5.70 11.80
CA LEU A 111 -5.56 -7.12 11.79
C LEU A 111 -7.05 -7.35 11.58
N ASP A 112 -7.43 -8.40 10.88
CA ASP A 112 -8.83 -8.81 10.84
C ASP A 112 -9.30 -9.12 12.25
N SER A 113 -10.46 -8.59 12.67
CA SER A 113 -10.96 -8.79 14.02
C SER A 113 -11.23 -10.27 14.32
N LEU A 114 -10.77 -10.74 15.48
CA LEU A 114 -10.99 -12.11 15.96
C LEU A 114 -12.47 -12.45 16.10
N ASN A 115 -13.32 -11.44 16.33
CA ASN A 115 -14.77 -11.55 16.46
C ASN A 115 -15.51 -11.29 15.15
N ARG A 116 -14.80 -11.14 14.05
CA ARG A 116 -15.39 -10.89 12.74
C ARG A 116 -16.24 -12.09 12.30
N ASP A 117 -17.43 -11.79 11.76
CA ASP A 117 -18.25 -12.79 11.08
C ASP A 117 -17.51 -13.29 9.83
N PRO A 118 -17.09 -14.57 9.78
CA PRO A 118 -16.30 -15.09 8.66
C PRO A 118 -17.06 -15.09 7.32
N SER A 119 -18.40 -14.98 7.35
CA SER A 119 -19.20 -14.85 6.12
C SER A 119 -19.12 -13.45 5.49
N LYS A 120 -18.56 -12.48 6.20
CA LYS A 120 -18.45 -11.10 5.73
C LYS A 120 -17.02 -10.84 5.26
N ASN A 121 -16.88 -10.56 3.98
CA ASN A 121 -15.60 -10.20 3.39
C ASN A 121 -15.51 -8.68 3.23
N TYR A 122 -14.64 -8.06 4.01
CA TYR A 122 -14.40 -6.62 4.00
C TYR A 122 -12.96 -6.32 3.62
N ALA A 123 -12.78 -5.26 2.84
CA ALA A 123 -11.48 -4.69 2.52
C ALA A 123 -11.39 -3.24 3.03
N ILE A 124 -10.19 -2.81 3.35
CA ILE A 124 -9.85 -1.42 3.58
C ILE A 124 -9.40 -0.83 2.25
N GLY A 125 -9.88 0.35 1.91
CA GLY A 125 -9.48 1.05 0.70
C GLY A 125 -9.29 2.53 0.93
N PHE A 126 -8.64 3.19 -0.03
CA PHE A 126 -8.50 4.64 -0.05
C PHE A 126 -9.12 5.21 -1.31
N ILE A 127 -9.87 6.28 -1.14
CA ILE A 127 -10.39 7.10 -2.22
C ILE A 127 -9.67 8.45 -2.14
N VAL A 128 -8.94 8.78 -3.19
CA VAL A 128 -8.20 10.04 -3.28
C VAL A 128 -8.93 10.96 -4.23
N LYS A 129 -9.17 12.20 -3.79
CA LYS A 129 -9.86 13.22 -4.59
C LYS A 129 -8.98 14.45 -4.72
N GLY A 130 -8.55 14.70 -5.93
CA GLY A 130 -7.84 15.90 -6.33
C GLY A 130 -8.71 16.85 -7.16
N ARG A 131 -8.15 17.98 -7.55
CA ARG A 131 -8.75 18.87 -8.55
C ARG A 131 -8.58 18.30 -9.96
N GLU A 132 -9.31 18.82 -10.91
CA GLU A 132 -9.14 18.48 -12.33
C GLU A 132 -7.70 18.76 -12.78
N GLY A 133 -7.08 17.77 -13.45
CA GLY A 133 -5.69 17.84 -13.91
C GLY A 133 -4.60 17.62 -12.85
N GLN A 134 -4.96 17.45 -11.59
CA GLN A 134 -4.01 17.09 -10.54
C GLN A 134 -3.62 15.61 -10.66
N ARG A 135 -2.32 15.34 -10.68
CA ARG A 135 -1.78 13.99 -10.61
C ARG A 135 -1.36 13.68 -9.19
N ILE A 136 -1.78 12.53 -8.70
CA ILE A 136 -1.40 12.02 -7.38
C ILE A 136 -0.87 10.61 -7.57
N ASP A 137 0.42 10.43 -7.22
CA ASP A 137 1.09 9.14 -7.26
C ASP A 137 1.03 8.50 -5.87
N ALA A 138 0.72 7.21 -5.79
CA ALA A 138 0.63 6.45 -4.56
C ALA A 138 1.68 5.34 -4.53
N PHE A 139 2.41 5.23 -3.42
CA PHE A 139 3.44 4.23 -3.19
C PHE A 139 3.12 3.44 -1.93
N ALA A 140 2.97 2.13 -2.06
CA ALA A 140 2.84 1.23 -0.90
C ALA A 140 4.23 0.79 -0.46
N MET A 141 4.51 0.91 0.84
CA MET A 141 5.77 0.51 1.45
C MET A 141 5.51 -0.36 2.67
N GLY A 142 6.23 -1.48 2.76
CA GLY A 142 6.12 -2.43 3.86
C GLY A 142 6.01 -3.87 3.37
N ASP A 143 6.47 -4.80 4.20
CA ASP A 143 6.56 -6.23 3.85
C ASP A 143 5.19 -6.94 3.85
N SER A 144 4.18 -6.32 4.48
CA SER A 144 2.84 -6.90 4.64
C SER A 144 1.76 -5.92 4.17
N LEU A 145 2.01 -5.22 3.07
CA LEU A 145 1.08 -4.27 2.48
C LEU A 145 1.26 -4.19 0.97
N SER A 146 0.19 -4.42 0.23
CA SER A 146 0.12 -4.25 -1.21
C SER A 146 -1.16 -3.51 -1.62
N LEU A 147 -1.22 -3.05 -2.86
CA LEU A 147 -2.41 -2.43 -3.44
C LEU A 147 -3.08 -3.41 -4.40
N ASP A 148 -4.38 -3.63 -4.23
CA ASP A 148 -5.17 -4.56 -5.03
C ASP A 148 -6.55 -3.96 -5.35
N SER A 149 -7.06 -4.21 -6.53
CA SER A 149 -8.43 -3.85 -6.92
C SER A 149 -9.46 -4.92 -6.56
N TYR A 150 -9.02 -6.13 -6.20
CA TYR A 150 -9.87 -7.33 -6.10
C TYR A 150 -10.78 -7.52 -7.34
N GLY A 151 -10.29 -7.09 -8.53
CA GLY A 151 -11.05 -7.12 -9.78
C GLY A 151 -12.29 -6.23 -9.79
N ARG A 152 -12.35 -5.19 -8.94
CA ARG A 152 -13.50 -4.28 -8.84
C ARG A 152 -13.34 -3.10 -9.79
N GLU A 153 -14.36 -2.88 -10.61
CA GLU A 153 -14.40 -1.72 -11.49
C GLU A 153 -14.30 -0.40 -10.70
N GLY A 154 -13.49 0.53 -11.21
CA GLY A 154 -13.24 1.82 -10.57
C GLY A 154 -12.18 1.79 -9.46
N TRP A 155 -11.57 0.64 -9.19
CA TRP A 155 -10.44 0.49 -8.28
C TRP A 155 -9.18 0.12 -9.05
N THR A 156 -8.03 0.57 -8.57
CA THR A 156 -6.76 0.44 -9.28
C THR A 156 -5.85 -0.55 -8.54
N ASP A 157 -5.23 -1.43 -9.32
CA ASP A 157 -4.16 -2.30 -8.83
C ASP A 157 -2.86 -1.51 -8.67
N GLY A 158 -1.99 -1.99 -7.79
CA GLY A 158 -0.60 -1.56 -7.76
C GLY A 158 0.16 -2.07 -8.98
N SER A 159 1.30 -1.45 -9.24
CA SER A 159 2.26 -1.91 -10.26
C SER A 159 3.68 -1.66 -9.78
N CYS A 160 4.65 -2.41 -10.35
CA CYS A 160 6.07 -2.16 -10.08
C CYS A 160 6.63 -0.98 -10.90
N ASN A 161 5.82 -0.32 -11.73
CA ASN A 161 6.26 0.83 -12.51
C ASN A 161 6.44 2.06 -11.61
N GLY A 162 7.64 2.61 -11.57
CA GLY A 162 7.98 3.73 -10.70
C GLY A 162 8.38 3.33 -9.27
N SER A 163 8.53 2.03 -8.99
CA SER A 163 8.89 1.50 -7.66
C SER A 163 10.41 1.46 -7.41
N VAL A 164 11.19 2.16 -8.21
CA VAL A 164 12.65 2.19 -8.08
C VAL A 164 13.05 2.90 -6.79
N SER A 165 13.91 2.24 -5.99
CA SER A 165 14.47 2.84 -4.78
C SER A 165 15.22 4.13 -5.07
N ASP A 166 15.11 5.11 -4.18
CA ASP A 166 15.83 6.39 -4.22
C ASP A 166 17.34 6.21 -4.28
N MET A 167 17.88 5.17 -3.65
CA MET A 167 19.30 4.81 -3.72
C MET A 167 19.78 4.54 -5.16
N CYS A 168 18.87 4.11 -6.04
CA CYS A 168 19.17 3.87 -7.47
C CYS A 168 19.11 5.12 -8.33
N THR A 169 18.59 6.23 -7.81
CA THR A 169 18.34 7.46 -8.60
C THR A 169 19.57 8.34 -8.83
N GLY A 170 20.67 8.08 -8.13
CA GLY A 170 21.92 8.81 -8.27
C GLY A 170 22.46 8.78 -9.70
N LYS A 171 23.08 9.90 -10.15
CA LYS A 171 23.64 10.00 -11.52
C LYS A 171 24.87 9.12 -11.75
N GLN A 172 25.54 8.70 -10.68
CA GLN A 172 26.74 7.84 -10.73
C GLN A 172 26.48 6.44 -10.17
N THR A 173 25.21 6.10 -9.96
CA THR A 173 24.79 4.79 -9.43
C THR A 173 24.43 3.88 -10.60
N LEU A 174 24.97 2.67 -10.59
CA LEU A 174 24.51 1.60 -11.46
C LEU A 174 23.35 0.87 -10.79
N CYS A 175 22.14 1.04 -11.32
CA CYS A 175 20.96 0.32 -10.89
C CYS A 175 20.86 -1.01 -11.61
N VAL A 176 20.78 -2.09 -10.84
CA VAL A 176 20.66 -3.46 -11.35
C VAL A 176 19.29 -3.99 -11.00
N GLY A 177 18.58 -4.52 -11.99
CA GLY A 177 17.32 -5.23 -11.79
C GLY A 177 17.55 -6.73 -11.60
N ALA A 178 16.48 -7.41 -11.23
CA ALA A 178 16.50 -8.86 -11.07
C ALA A 178 16.07 -9.58 -12.36
N TYR A 179 16.84 -10.59 -12.73
CA TYR A 179 16.58 -11.43 -13.88
C TYR A 179 16.45 -12.89 -13.44
N THR A 180 15.48 -13.60 -13.97
CA THR A 180 15.25 -15.01 -13.66
C THR A 180 16.18 -15.88 -14.54
N SER A 181 17.27 -16.33 -13.97
CA SER A 181 18.20 -17.25 -14.67
C SER A 181 17.67 -18.68 -14.71
N THR A 182 16.93 -19.10 -13.69
CA THR A 182 16.23 -20.39 -13.64
C THR A 182 15.01 -20.29 -12.74
N ASP A 183 13.95 -21.00 -13.06
CA ASP A 183 12.72 -21.15 -12.28
C ASP A 183 12.62 -22.52 -11.59
N SER A 184 13.59 -23.38 -11.85
CA SER A 184 13.67 -24.72 -11.28
C SER A 184 15.12 -25.16 -11.08
N TRP A 185 15.37 -25.96 -10.06
CA TRP A 185 16.70 -26.51 -9.77
C TRP A 185 16.60 -27.87 -9.09
N ALA A 186 17.67 -28.68 -9.21
CA ALA A 186 17.84 -29.91 -8.46
C ALA A 186 18.75 -29.66 -7.27
N GLN A 187 18.36 -30.12 -6.09
CA GLN A 187 19.22 -30.12 -4.91
C GLN A 187 20.19 -31.31 -4.93
N LEU A 188 21.20 -31.23 -4.08
CA LEU A 188 22.21 -32.30 -3.95
C LEU A 188 21.62 -33.65 -3.46
N ASP A 189 20.47 -33.60 -2.81
CA ASP A 189 19.70 -34.77 -2.37
C ASP A 189 18.87 -35.42 -3.50
N GLY A 190 18.88 -34.83 -4.69
CA GLY A 190 18.18 -35.33 -5.88
C GLY A 190 16.74 -34.88 -6.03
N PHE A 191 16.23 -34.05 -5.10
CA PHE A 191 14.89 -33.47 -5.26
C PHE A 191 14.92 -32.29 -6.22
N ALA A 192 13.91 -32.19 -7.08
CA ALA A 192 13.69 -31.06 -7.96
C ALA A 192 12.72 -30.07 -7.30
N TYR A 193 13.09 -28.79 -7.32
CA TYR A 193 12.28 -27.68 -6.82
C TYR A 193 11.95 -26.73 -7.96
N SER A 194 10.76 -26.14 -7.90
CA SER A 194 10.34 -25.08 -8.79
C SER A 194 9.50 -24.06 -8.00
N LEU A 195 9.45 -22.81 -8.45
CA LEU A 195 8.66 -21.73 -7.86
C LEU A 195 7.65 -21.16 -8.87
N PRO A 196 6.69 -21.98 -9.34
CA PRO A 196 5.73 -21.54 -10.35
C PRO A 196 4.79 -20.44 -9.81
N GLU A 197 4.51 -20.45 -8.49
CA GLU A 197 3.63 -19.47 -7.83
C GLU A 197 4.27 -18.09 -7.70
N ALA A 198 5.59 -17.99 -7.77
CA ALA A 198 6.29 -16.70 -7.74
C ALA A 198 6.25 -15.94 -9.07
N GLY A 199 5.59 -16.49 -10.11
CA GLY A 199 5.53 -15.88 -11.44
C GLY A 199 6.88 -15.81 -12.15
N LEU A 200 7.88 -16.60 -11.69
CA LEU A 200 9.20 -16.64 -12.28
C LEU A 200 9.14 -17.35 -13.62
N THR A 201 9.81 -16.78 -14.62
CA THR A 201 9.98 -17.39 -15.95
C THR A 201 11.43 -17.25 -16.37
N THR A 202 12.10 -18.38 -16.58
CA THR A 202 13.51 -18.38 -17.02
C THR A 202 13.68 -17.54 -18.29
N GLY A 203 14.68 -16.66 -18.29
CA GLY A 203 14.95 -15.76 -19.40
C GLY A 203 14.16 -14.44 -19.38
N HIS A 204 13.42 -14.13 -18.32
CA HIS A 204 12.62 -12.91 -18.19
C HIS A 204 13.01 -12.10 -16.96
N VAL A 205 12.58 -10.83 -16.93
CA VAL A 205 12.68 -9.97 -15.75
C VAL A 205 11.90 -10.61 -14.62
N ALA A 206 12.52 -10.70 -13.44
CA ALA A 206 11.82 -11.25 -12.27
C ALA A 206 10.68 -10.32 -11.83
N PRO A 207 9.52 -10.85 -11.40
CA PRO A 207 8.37 -10.03 -10.97
C PRO A 207 8.68 -9.05 -9.84
N ILE A 208 9.69 -9.37 -9.01
CA ILE A 208 10.15 -8.50 -7.91
C ILE A 208 11.05 -7.35 -8.38
N SER A 209 11.45 -7.32 -9.66
CA SER A 209 12.35 -6.27 -10.16
C SER A 209 11.61 -4.97 -10.32
N SER A 210 12.01 -3.96 -9.55
CA SER A 210 11.53 -2.60 -9.70
C SER A 210 12.01 -2.00 -11.02
N TYR A 211 11.17 -1.16 -11.63
CA TYR A 211 11.51 -0.42 -12.85
C TYR A 211 10.74 0.90 -12.91
N GLY A 212 11.20 1.80 -13.74
CA GLY A 212 10.49 3.06 -13.97
C GLY A 212 11.35 4.09 -14.70
N THR A 213 10.70 5.20 -15.03
CA THR A 213 11.35 6.38 -15.62
C THR A 213 11.47 7.45 -14.54
N LEU A 214 12.69 7.93 -14.30
CA LEU A 214 12.96 9.00 -13.35
C LEU A 214 12.48 10.37 -13.90
N ILE A 215 12.40 11.36 -13.02
CA ILE A 215 12.02 12.74 -13.37
C ILE A 215 12.93 13.33 -14.47
N ASP A 216 14.20 12.93 -14.50
CA ASP A 216 15.18 13.38 -15.49
C ASP A 216 15.15 12.58 -16.81
N GLY A 217 14.17 11.67 -16.97
CA GLY A 217 13.96 10.89 -18.17
C GLY A 217 14.79 9.61 -18.28
N ARG A 218 15.64 9.29 -17.29
CA ARG A 218 16.39 8.02 -17.30
C ARG A 218 15.46 6.86 -17.00
N ASN A 219 15.62 5.76 -17.73
CA ASN A 219 14.92 4.51 -17.44
C ASN A 219 15.78 3.61 -16.56
N LEU A 220 15.17 3.03 -15.54
CA LEU A 220 15.83 2.09 -14.64
C LEU A 220 15.08 0.75 -14.64
N PRO A 221 15.76 -0.37 -14.39
CA PRO A 221 17.20 -0.49 -14.11
C PRO A 221 18.07 -0.27 -15.36
N HIS A 222 19.35 0.00 -15.16
CA HIS A 222 20.33 0.15 -16.26
C HIS A 222 20.66 -1.21 -16.89
N VAL A 223 20.68 -2.27 -16.08
CA VAL A 223 20.99 -3.64 -16.47
C VAL A 223 20.14 -4.63 -15.66
N LEU A 224 19.97 -5.82 -16.20
CA LEU A 224 19.29 -6.95 -15.58
C LEU A 224 20.27 -8.08 -15.31
#